data_8e37d70158178c03d054434d170bae6f
#
_entry.id   8e37d70158178c03d054434d170bae6f
#
_cell.length_a   1.000
_cell.length_b   1.000
_cell.length_c   1.000
_cell.angle_alpha   90.00
_cell.angle_beta   90.00
_cell.angle_gamma   90.00
#
_symmetry.space_group_name_H-M   'P 1'
#
loop_
_entity.id
_entity.type
_entity.pdbx_description
1 polymer ?
#
loop_
_entity_poly.entity_id
_entity_poly.type
_entity_poly.pdbx_seq_one_letter_code
_entity_poly.pdbx_strand_id
1 'polypeptide(L)'
;MTTFRILLSVFGVIFVAELPDKTALAALVLATQYHPLPVFVGAGLALTVQSVVAVVAGGMLSMLPARGVHVGAGLLFLACALLMWRRAPDREAAHWGVPQASAEPLGFTRALARVFVVVFIAEWGDLTQFGTAALAAHYHDALTVFWGATLALWTVAGLAVFVGNRAGKLLDPERTQILAAGVFAVIGVLLIVGTI
;
A
#
# COMPACT_ATOMS: atom_id res chain seq x y z
N MET A 1 7.87 13.24 19.99
CA MET A 1 7.54 11.79 20.05
C MET A 1 8.83 11.00 19.92
N THR A 2 8.93 9.83 20.55
CA THR A 2 10.13 8.99 20.35
C THR A 2 10.06 8.35 18.95
N THR A 3 11.19 8.24 18.26
CA THR A 3 11.33 7.61 16.92
C THR A 3 10.60 6.28 16.83
N PHE A 4 10.67 5.47 17.89
CA PHE A 4 9.98 4.17 17.96
C PHE A 4 8.45 4.30 17.89
N ARG A 5 7.86 5.33 18.53
CA ARG A 5 6.40 5.57 18.46
C ARG A 5 5.97 5.97 17.06
N ILE A 6 6.74 6.83 16.41
CA ILE A 6 6.48 7.24 15.02
C ILE A 6 6.53 6.02 14.10
N LEU A 7 7.59 5.21 14.20
CA LEU A 7 7.75 4.00 13.40
C LEU A 7 6.56 3.04 13.59
N LEU A 8 6.17 2.78 14.83
CA LEU A 8 5.05 1.87 15.12
C LEU A 8 3.71 2.42 14.63
N SER A 9 3.48 3.73 14.77
CA SER A 9 2.27 4.39 14.26
C SER A 9 2.20 4.31 12.75
N VAL A 10 3.29 4.67 12.04
CA VAL A 10 3.36 4.60 10.58
C VAL A 10 3.19 3.17 10.10
N PHE A 11 3.91 2.22 10.71
CA PHE A 11 3.76 0.80 10.39
C PHE A 11 2.31 0.34 10.55
N GLY A 12 1.68 0.62 11.68
CA GLY A 12 0.31 0.21 11.95
C GLY A 12 -0.70 0.78 10.97
N VAL A 13 -0.60 2.08 10.70
CA VAL A 13 -1.50 2.78 9.76
C VAL A 13 -1.37 2.20 8.34
N ILE A 14 -0.14 2.12 7.82
CA ILE A 14 0.10 1.61 6.46
C ILE A 14 -0.22 0.12 6.37
N PHE A 15 0.14 -0.68 7.38
CA PHE A 15 -0.17 -2.11 7.42
C PHE A 15 -1.68 -2.38 7.34
N VAL A 16 -2.48 -1.68 8.16
CA VAL A 16 -3.93 -1.88 8.18
C VAL A 16 -4.58 -1.36 6.89
N ALA A 17 -4.08 -0.26 6.34
CA ALA A 17 -4.57 0.29 5.08
C ALA A 17 -4.30 -0.63 3.89
N GLU A 18 -3.13 -1.29 3.89
CA GLU A 18 -2.68 -2.15 2.79
C GLU A 18 -3.21 -3.58 2.86
N LEU A 19 -3.53 -4.10 4.06
CA LEU A 19 -4.03 -5.48 4.22
C LEU A 19 -5.19 -5.83 3.28
N PRO A 20 -6.18 -4.94 3.07
CA PRO A 20 -7.32 -5.21 2.20
C PRO A 20 -7.14 -4.73 0.76
N ASP A 21 -5.96 -4.26 0.36
CA ASP A 21 -5.80 -3.61 -0.93
C ASP A 21 -5.47 -4.59 -2.07
N LYS A 22 -5.59 -4.07 -3.29
CA LYS A 22 -5.30 -4.74 -4.57
C LYS A 22 -3.86 -5.25 -4.65
N THR A 23 -2.89 -4.61 -3.97
CA THR A 23 -1.48 -5.04 -3.89
C THR A 23 -1.36 -6.45 -3.31
N ALA A 24 -2.06 -6.70 -2.19
CA ALA A 24 -2.09 -8.02 -1.59
C ALA A 24 -2.69 -9.05 -2.55
N LEU A 25 -3.76 -8.68 -3.28
CA LEU A 25 -4.38 -9.55 -4.28
C LEU A 25 -3.48 -9.79 -5.50
N ALA A 26 -2.81 -8.74 -6.01
CA ALA A 26 -1.87 -8.86 -7.13
C ALA A 26 -0.68 -9.75 -6.77
N ALA A 27 -0.06 -9.53 -5.60
CA ALA A 27 1.03 -10.36 -5.09
C ALA A 27 0.58 -11.82 -4.88
N LEU A 28 -0.63 -12.03 -4.36
CA LEU A 28 -1.24 -13.34 -4.18
C LEU A 28 -1.41 -14.07 -5.53
N VAL A 29 -1.99 -13.40 -6.54
CA VAL A 29 -2.19 -13.98 -7.88
C VAL A 29 -0.84 -14.27 -8.55
N LEU A 30 0.12 -13.34 -8.46
CA LEU A 30 1.46 -13.56 -9.01
C LEU A 30 2.19 -14.72 -8.31
N ALA A 31 1.98 -14.91 -7.00
CA ALA A 31 2.56 -16.03 -6.26
C ALA A 31 1.95 -17.39 -6.61
N THR A 32 0.76 -17.43 -7.24
CA THR A 32 0.22 -18.68 -7.81
C THR A 32 0.82 -19.03 -9.18
N GLN A 33 1.40 -18.04 -9.87
CA GLN A 33 1.93 -18.19 -11.22
C GLN A 33 3.46 -18.32 -11.26
N TYR A 34 4.14 -17.71 -10.30
CA TYR A 34 5.61 -17.66 -10.22
C TYR A 34 6.11 -18.21 -8.88
N HIS A 35 7.39 -18.55 -8.83
CA HIS A 35 8.00 -18.95 -7.57
C HIS A 35 7.88 -17.81 -6.52
N PRO A 36 7.55 -18.12 -5.26
CA PRO A 36 7.28 -17.12 -4.22
C PRO A 36 8.40 -16.09 -4.02
N LEU A 37 9.65 -16.52 -4.10
CA LEU A 37 10.79 -15.66 -3.79
C LEU A 37 10.96 -14.49 -4.79
N PRO A 38 10.99 -14.68 -6.12
CA PRO A 38 11.04 -13.56 -7.06
C PRO A 38 9.80 -12.66 -6.98
N VAL A 39 8.62 -13.21 -6.60
CA VAL A 39 7.41 -12.40 -6.38
C VAL A 39 7.59 -11.49 -5.18
N PHE A 40 8.00 -12.04 -4.05
CA PHE A 40 8.23 -11.26 -2.83
C PHE A 40 9.29 -10.18 -3.03
N VAL A 41 10.45 -10.53 -3.61
CA VAL A 41 11.55 -9.58 -3.81
C VAL A 41 11.18 -8.52 -4.85
N GLY A 42 10.54 -8.91 -5.96
CA GLY A 42 10.11 -7.98 -7.01
C GLY A 42 9.07 -6.97 -6.51
N ALA A 43 8.05 -7.44 -5.80
CA ALA A 43 7.05 -6.58 -5.17
C ALA A 43 7.68 -5.67 -4.11
N GLY A 44 8.49 -6.25 -3.21
CA GLY A 44 9.17 -5.48 -2.15
C GLY A 44 10.03 -4.35 -2.69
N LEU A 45 10.80 -4.60 -3.75
CA LEU A 45 11.61 -3.57 -4.42
C LEU A 45 10.73 -2.47 -5.04
N ALA A 46 9.64 -2.82 -5.71
CA ALA A 46 8.70 -1.85 -6.28
C ALA A 46 8.12 -0.94 -5.18
N LEU A 47 7.61 -1.53 -4.11
CA LEU A 47 7.05 -0.83 -2.96
C LEU A 47 8.09 0.04 -2.22
N THR A 48 9.35 -0.41 -2.16
CA THR A 48 10.44 0.39 -1.58
C THR A 48 10.69 1.66 -2.40
N VAL A 49 10.77 1.55 -3.73
CA VAL A 49 10.96 2.71 -4.60
C VAL A 49 9.78 3.69 -4.45
N GLN A 50 8.57 3.19 -4.35
CA GLN A 50 7.37 4.02 -4.14
C GLN A 50 7.39 4.70 -2.76
N SER A 51 7.82 4.00 -1.71
CA SER A 51 7.99 4.60 -0.38
C SER A 51 9.00 5.74 -0.39
N VAL A 52 10.11 5.61 -1.14
CA VAL A 52 11.08 6.70 -1.34
C VAL A 52 10.40 7.91 -2.00
N VAL A 53 9.68 7.68 -3.10
CA VAL A 53 8.95 8.75 -3.82
C VAL A 53 7.93 9.42 -2.90
N ALA A 54 7.16 8.64 -2.14
CA ALA A 54 6.16 9.16 -1.21
C ALA A 54 6.77 10.02 -0.10
N VAL A 55 7.85 9.57 0.51
CA VAL A 55 8.53 10.28 1.59
C VAL A 55 9.19 11.57 1.08
N VAL A 56 9.81 11.54 -0.11
CA VAL A 56 10.36 12.74 -0.74
C VAL A 56 9.26 13.76 -1.04
N ALA A 57 8.14 13.30 -1.61
CA ALA A 57 6.99 14.17 -1.86
C ALA A 57 6.42 14.74 -0.54
N GLY A 58 6.33 13.94 0.52
CA GLY A 58 5.92 14.37 1.86
C GLY A 58 6.87 15.41 2.45
N GLY A 59 8.17 15.22 2.28
CA GLY A 59 9.18 16.22 2.67
C GLY A 59 9.00 17.57 1.96
N MET A 60 8.64 17.56 0.69
CA MET A 60 8.29 18.79 -0.03
C MET A 60 6.98 19.42 0.49
N LEU A 61 5.97 18.60 0.78
CA LEU A 61 4.70 19.04 1.37
C LEU A 61 4.89 19.65 2.77
N SER A 62 5.88 19.20 3.54
CA SER A 62 6.17 19.73 4.89
C SER A 62 6.67 21.18 4.88
N MET A 63 7.03 21.73 3.72
CA MET A 63 7.36 23.15 3.55
C MET A 63 6.12 24.05 3.51
N LEU A 64 4.93 23.46 3.37
CA LEU A 64 3.65 24.18 3.38
C LEU A 64 3.14 24.37 4.82
N PRO A 65 2.21 25.32 5.06
CA PRO A 65 1.60 25.51 6.36
C PRO A 65 0.97 24.21 6.88
N ALA A 66 1.40 23.76 8.07
CA ALA A 66 1.01 22.44 8.63
C ALA A 66 -0.52 22.22 8.64
N ARG A 67 -1.31 23.24 8.99
CA ARG A 67 -2.78 23.15 8.97
C ARG A 67 -3.34 22.84 7.59
N GLY A 68 -2.76 23.42 6.52
CA GLY A 68 -3.17 23.14 5.12
C GLY A 68 -2.85 21.71 4.73
N VAL A 69 -1.68 21.20 5.14
CA VAL A 69 -1.26 19.82 4.88
C VAL A 69 -2.17 18.81 5.59
N HIS A 70 -2.47 19.04 6.89
CA HIS A 70 -3.35 18.14 7.67
C HIS A 70 -4.77 18.10 7.12
N VAL A 71 -5.35 19.26 6.80
CA VAL A 71 -6.69 19.32 6.20
C VAL A 71 -6.71 18.69 4.82
N GLY A 72 -5.71 18.99 3.99
CA GLY A 72 -5.59 18.40 2.65
C GLY A 72 -5.43 16.87 2.68
N ALA A 73 -4.55 16.37 3.56
CA ALA A 73 -4.37 14.93 3.76
C ALA A 73 -5.66 14.28 4.30
N GLY A 74 -6.30 14.87 5.30
CA GLY A 74 -7.56 14.38 5.85
C GLY A 74 -8.67 14.30 4.79
N LEU A 75 -8.83 15.34 3.97
CA LEU A 75 -9.80 15.36 2.87
C LEU A 75 -9.48 14.29 1.82
N LEU A 76 -8.19 14.07 1.52
CA LEU A 76 -7.76 12.99 0.62
C LEU A 76 -8.16 11.63 1.16
N PHE A 77 -7.86 11.33 2.43
CA PHE A 77 -8.25 10.07 3.07
C PHE A 77 -9.77 9.86 3.07
N LEU A 78 -10.56 10.91 3.32
CA LEU A 78 -12.03 10.83 3.26
C LEU A 78 -12.53 10.59 1.84
N ALA A 79 -11.95 11.27 0.83
CA ALA A 79 -12.28 11.03 -0.56
C ALA A 79 -11.98 9.58 -0.97
N CYS A 80 -10.84 9.04 -0.52
CA CYS A 80 -10.46 7.66 -0.74
C CYS A 80 -11.42 6.67 -0.07
N ALA A 81 -11.78 6.92 1.18
CA ALA A 81 -12.78 6.13 1.89
C ALA A 81 -14.11 6.07 1.14
N LEU A 82 -14.57 7.24 0.63
CA LEU A 82 -15.80 7.33 -0.16
C LEU A 82 -15.70 6.57 -1.49
N LEU A 83 -14.56 6.68 -2.18
CA LEU A 83 -14.32 5.95 -3.44
C LEU A 83 -14.29 4.44 -3.22
N MET A 84 -13.62 3.98 -2.16
CA MET A 84 -13.58 2.56 -1.80
C MET A 84 -14.97 2.05 -1.45
N TRP A 85 -15.73 2.81 -0.65
CA TRP A 85 -17.11 2.48 -0.30
C TRP A 85 -18.02 2.35 -1.53
N ARG A 86 -17.90 3.28 -2.48
CA ARG A 86 -18.70 3.28 -3.72
C ARG A 86 -18.33 2.14 -4.69
N ARG A 87 -17.09 1.67 -4.66
CA ARG A 87 -16.58 0.59 -5.53
C ARG A 87 -16.79 -0.81 -4.95
N ALA A 88 -17.17 -0.93 -3.69
CA ALA A 88 -17.36 -2.22 -3.03
C ALA A 88 -18.34 -3.20 -3.75
N PRO A 89 -19.37 -2.75 -4.52
CA PRO A 89 -20.26 -3.64 -5.26
C PRO A 89 -19.78 -4.10 -6.63
N ASP A 90 -18.77 -3.45 -7.22
CA ASP A 90 -18.36 -3.74 -8.61
C ASP A 90 -17.41 -4.94 -8.68
N ARG A 91 -17.98 -6.13 -8.86
CA ARG A 91 -17.23 -7.39 -9.09
C ARG A 91 -16.34 -7.38 -10.35
N GLU A 92 -16.54 -6.43 -11.27
CA GLU A 92 -15.77 -6.34 -12.51
C GLU A 92 -14.38 -5.70 -12.35
N ALA A 93 -14.15 -4.95 -11.27
CA ALA A 93 -12.85 -4.31 -11.01
C ALA A 93 -11.73 -5.29 -10.63
N ALA A 94 -12.04 -6.56 -10.36
CA ALA A 94 -11.07 -7.60 -10.05
C ALA A 94 -10.28 -8.13 -11.28
N HIS A 95 -10.61 -7.69 -12.48
CA HIS A 95 -9.85 -8.00 -13.71
C HIS A 95 -8.74 -6.97 -13.96
N TRP A 96 -7.98 -6.65 -12.95
CA TRP A 96 -6.69 -6.01 -13.21
C TRP A 96 -5.88 -7.02 -14.01
N GLY A 97 -5.55 -6.66 -15.24
CA GLY A 97 -4.82 -7.49 -16.18
C GLY A 97 -3.45 -7.92 -15.67
N VAL A 98 -3.45 -8.79 -14.68
CA VAL A 98 -2.27 -9.57 -14.37
C VAL A 98 -2.04 -10.41 -15.62
N PRO A 99 -0.96 -10.16 -16.38
CA PRO A 99 -0.69 -10.90 -17.59
C PRO A 99 -0.72 -12.39 -17.25
N GLN A 100 -1.56 -13.16 -17.94
CA GLN A 100 -1.56 -14.61 -17.78
C GLN A 100 -0.13 -15.09 -18.01
N ALA A 101 0.39 -15.87 -17.08
CA ALA A 101 1.72 -16.41 -17.18
C ALA A 101 1.82 -17.18 -18.50
N SER A 102 2.75 -16.79 -19.35
CA SER A 102 3.20 -17.63 -20.46
C SER A 102 3.61 -18.99 -19.87
N ALA A 103 3.22 -20.08 -20.52
CA ALA A 103 3.41 -21.46 -20.05
C ALA A 103 4.88 -21.88 -19.86
N GLU A 104 5.86 -21.03 -20.15
CA GLU A 104 7.28 -21.30 -19.91
C GLU A 104 7.72 -20.82 -18.52
N PRO A 105 8.44 -21.65 -17.75
CA PRO A 105 8.99 -21.26 -16.46
C PRO A 105 10.02 -20.14 -16.67
N LEU A 106 9.65 -18.92 -16.28
CA LEU A 106 10.55 -17.76 -16.32
C LEU A 106 11.69 -17.96 -15.31
N GLY A 107 12.92 -17.73 -15.76
CA GLY A 107 14.07 -17.68 -14.85
C GLY A 107 13.86 -16.58 -13.76
N PHE A 108 14.51 -16.76 -12.60
CA PHE A 108 14.36 -15.89 -11.41
C PHE A 108 14.37 -14.39 -11.74
N THR A 109 15.39 -13.92 -12.46
CA THR A 109 15.57 -12.50 -12.79
C THR A 109 14.43 -11.95 -13.66
N ARG A 110 13.96 -12.73 -14.62
CA ARG A 110 12.85 -12.31 -15.50
C ARG A 110 11.53 -12.27 -14.74
N ALA A 111 11.29 -13.24 -13.86
CA ALA A 111 10.11 -13.24 -12.98
C ALA A 111 10.14 -12.04 -12.04
N LEU A 112 11.27 -11.77 -11.38
CA LEU A 112 11.46 -10.61 -10.50
C LEU A 112 11.20 -9.29 -11.24
N ALA A 113 11.82 -9.09 -12.40
CA ALA A 113 11.65 -7.86 -13.19
C ALA A 113 10.20 -7.66 -13.64
N ARG A 114 9.52 -8.74 -14.06
CA ARG A 114 8.10 -8.68 -14.43
C ARG A 114 7.22 -8.30 -13.25
N VAL A 115 7.42 -8.93 -12.08
CA VAL A 115 6.68 -8.61 -10.86
C VAL A 115 6.93 -7.17 -10.43
N PHE A 116 8.19 -6.74 -10.43
CA PHE A 116 8.55 -5.36 -10.13
C PHE A 116 7.78 -4.36 -11.00
N VAL A 117 7.81 -4.53 -12.33
CA VAL A 117 7.13 -3.62 -13.26
C VAL A 117 5.61 -3.64 -13.04
N VAL A 118 5.02 -4.84 -12.89
CA VAL A 118 3.56 -4.97 -12.68
C VAL A 118 3.14 -4.27 -11.40
N VAL A 119 3.80 -4.56 -10.27
CA VAL A 119 3.47 -3.95 -8.98
C VAL A 119 3.76 -2.45 -9.01
N PHE A 120 4.89 -2.04 -9.56
CA PHE A 120 5.26 -0.62 -9.66
C PHE A 120 4.22 0.20 -10.42
N ILE A 121 3.71 -0.30 -11.55
CA ILE A 121 2.69 0.38 -12.34
C ILE A 121 1.32 0.32 -11.65
N ALA A 122 0.95 -0.84 -11.10
CA ALA A 122 -0.35 -1.04 -10.46
C ALA A 122 -0.55 -0.17 -9.22
N GLU A 123 0.53 0.07 -8.47
CA GLU A 123 0.53 0.84 -7.23
C GLU A 123 0.93 2.31 -7.41
N TRP A 124 1.18 2.76 -8.66
CA TRP A 124 1.55 4.14 -8.91
C TRP A 124 0.39 5.09 -8.59
N GLY A 125 0.62 5.99 -7.63
CA GLY A 125 -0.43 6.94 -7.19
C GLY A 125 -1.48 6.30 -6.28
N ASP A 126 -1.15 5.19 -5.62
CA ASP A 126 -2.06 4.54 -4.69
C ASP A 126 -2.26 5.31 -3.39
N LEU A 127 -3.31 4.94 -2.64
CA LEU A 127 -3.72 5.59 -1.40
C LEU A 127 -2.66 5.52 -0.31
N THR A 128 -1.97 4.40 -0.19
CA THR A 128 -0.88 4.21 0.78
C THR A 128 0.33 5.07 0.44
N GLN A 129 0.58 5.35 -0.84
CA GLN A 129 1.61 6.30 -1.27
C GLN A 129 1.28 7.73 -0.80
N PHE A 130 0.04 8.18 -0.99
CA PHE A 130 -0.42 9.48 -0.48
C PHE A 130 -0.44 9.52 1.05
N GLY A 131 -0.88 8.44 1.70
CA GLY A 131 -0.83 8.29 3.15
C GLY A 131 0.58 8.40 3.71
N THR A 132 1.54 7.72 3.09
CA THR A 132 2.96 7.77 3.46
C THR A 132 3.52 9.19 3.29
N ALA A 133 3.18 9.88 2.20
CA ALA A 133 3.58 11.27 1.98
C ALA A 133 2.99 12.22 3.03
N ALA A 134 1.72 12.05 3.39
CA ALA A 134 1.05 12.83 4.43
C ALA A 134 1.68 12.60 5.81
N LEU A 135 2.00 11.35 6.15
CA LEU A 135 2.68 11.00 7.41
C LEU A 135 4.11 11.57 7.44
N ALA A 136 4.84 11.55 6.31
CA ALA A 136 6.17 12.14 6.23
C ALA A 136 6.13 13.67 6.42
N ALA A 137 5.12 14.33 5.85
CA ALA A 137 4.88 15.75 6.05
C ALA A 137 4.49 16.09 7.50
N HIS A 138 3.69 15.23 8.14
CA HIS A 138 3.21 15.43 9.52
C HIS A 138 4.31 15.23 10.56
N TYR A 139 5.05 14.12 10.49
CA TYR A 139 6.06 13.79 11.50
C TYR A 139 7.38 14.52 11.32
N HIS A 140 7.66 15.11 10.17
CA HIS A 140 8.93 15.77 9.82
C HIS A 140 10.16 14.86 10.04
N ASP A 141 9.97 13.54 10.07
CA ASP A 141 11.00 12.50 10.22
C ASP A 141 10.90 11.50 9.06
N ALA A 142 11.46 11.93 7.93
CA ALA A 142 11.40 11.22 6.67
C ALA A 142 11.94 9.78 6.75
N LEU A 143 13.04 9.58 7.49
CA LEU A 143 13.68 8.26 7.61
C LEU A 143 12.82 7.29 8.43
N THR A 144 12.29 7.74 9.55
CA THR A 144 11.42 6.91 10.39
C THR A 144 10.13 6.53 9.67
N VAL A 145 9.53 7.48 8.94
CA VAL A 145 8.34 7.21 8.12
C VAL A 145 8.66 6.25 6.98
N PHE A 146 9.78 6.44 6.29
CA PHE A 146 10.22 5.51 5.25
C PHE A 146 10.33 4.07 5.75
N TRP A 147 11.02 3.85 6.88
CA TRP A 147 11.18 2.51 7.42
C TRP A 147 9.85 1.92 7.93
N GLY A 148 9.02 2.72 8.59
CA GLY A 148 7.70 2.28 9.06
C GLY A 148 6.81 1.84 7.89
N ALA A 149 6.71 2.65 6.84
CA ALA A 149 5.92 2.34 5.66
C ALA A 149 6.49 1.14 4.88
N THR A 150 7.80 1.13 4.61
CA THR A 150 8.44 0.05 3.85
C THR A 150 8.30 -1.29 4.55
N LEU A 151 8.51 -1.34 5.86
CA LEU A 151 8.33 -2.58 6.64
C LEU A 151 6.88 -3.06 6.63
N ALA A 152 5.90 -2.15 6.72
CA ALA A 152 4.49 -2.50 6.62
C ALA A 152 4.16 -3.11 5.26
N LEU A 153 4.55 -2.45 4.17
CA LEU A 153 4.34 -2.90 2.80
C LEU A 153 5.01 -4.26 2.52
N TRP A 154 6.25 -4.45 2.97
CA TRP A 154 6.95 -5.73 2.85
C TRP A 154 6.26 -6.84 3.66
N THR A 155 5.74 -6.51 4.84
CA THR A 155 5.01 -7.49 5.66
C THR A 155 3.73 -7.93 4.96
N VAL A 156 2.96 -6.98 4.41
CA VAL A 156 1.74 -7.30 3.64
C VAL A 156 2.06 -8.11 2.39
N ALA A 157 3.07 -7.70 1.61
CA ALA A 157 3.50 -8.45 0.43
C ALA A 157 3.95 -9.87 0.79
N GLY A 158 4.70 -10.03 1.89
CA GLY A 158 5.13 -11.33 2.40
C GLY A 158 3.96 -12.23 2.82
N LEU A 159 2.98 -11.66 3.54
CA LEU A 159 1.76 -12.37 3.91
C LEU A 159 0.95 -12.78 2.67
N ALA A 160 0.79 -11.87 1.69
CA ALA A 160 0.08 -12.13 0.46
C ALA A 160 0.73 -13.25 -0.35
N VAL A 161 2.06 -13.24 -0.49
CA VAL A 161 2.82 -14.29 -1.17
C VAL A 161 2.70 -15.62 -0.43
N PHE A 162 2.81 -15.60 0.91
CA PHE A 162 2.69 -16.80 1.74
C PHE A 162 1.28 -17.43 1.62
N VAL A 163 0.25 -16.62 1.70
CA VAL A 163 -1.15 -17.04 1.56
C VAL A 163 -1.43 -17.47 0.12
N GLY A 164 -0.97 -16.73 -0.88
CA GLY A 164 -1.16 -17.04 -2.29
C GLY A 164 -0.56 -18.39 -2.68
N ASN A 165 0.57 -18.72 -2.12
CA ASN A 165 1.22 -20.02 -2.34
C ASN A 165 0.47 -21.20 -1.67
N ARG A 166 -0.35 -20.95 -0.63
CA ARG A 166 -1.03 -22.00 0.13
C ARG A 166 -2.55 -22.02 0.01
N ALA A 167 -3.20 -20.91 -0.25
CA ALA A 167 -4.64 -20.78 -0.06
C ALA A 167 -5.36 -19.83 -1.03
N GLY A 168 -5.00 -19.78 -2.31
CA GLY A 168 -5.52 -18.85 -3.32
C GLY A 168 -7.05 -18.76 -3.52
N LYS A 169 -7.88 -19.23 -2.57
CA LYS A 169 -9.35 -19.24 -2.66
C LYS A 169 -10.09 -18.66 -1.44
N LEU A 170 -9.39 -18.13 -0.42
CA LEU A 170 -10.00 -17.86 0.90
C LEU A 170 -10.27 -16.40 1.22
N LEU A 171 -9.84 -15.44 0.41
CA LEU A 171 -10.05 -14.02 0.68
C LEU A 171 -11.24 -13.49 -0.13
N ASP A 172 -12.25 -12.95 0.57
CA ASP A 172 -13.36 -12.23 -0.01
C ASP A 172 -12.96 -10.74 -0.24
N PRO A 173 -12.76 -10.32 -1.51
CA PRO A 173 -12.28 -8.96 -1.82
C PRO A 173 -13.23 -7.86 -1.33
N GLU A 174 -14.55 -8.14 -1.29
CA GLU A 174 -15.57 -7.16 -0.93
C GLU A 174 -15.49 -6.77 0.56
N ARG A 175 -15.39 -7.75 1.44
CA ARG A 175 -15.27 -7.50 2.89
C ARG A 175 -14.00 -6.78 3.25
N THR A 176 -12.89 -7.13 2.59
CA THR A 176 -11.60 -6.49 2.76
C THR A 176 -11.62 -5.02 2.34
N GLN A 177 -12.31 -4.68 1.25
CA GLN A 177 -12.43 -3.30 0.76
C GLN A 177 -13.28 -2.42 1.68
N ILE A 178 -14.36 -2.94 2.26
CA ILE A 178 -15.19 -2.21 3.23
C ILE A 178 -14.38 -1.90 4.50
N LEU A 179 -13.59 -2.85 5.00
CA LEU A 179 -12.72 -2.63 6.16
C LEU A 179 -11.68 -1.53 5.88
N ALA A 180 -11.05 -1.54 4.70
CA ALA A 180 -10.13 -0.48 4.30
C ALA A 180 -10.80 0.90 4.27
N ALA A 181 -11.97 1.01 3.64
CA ALA A 181 -12.72 2.27 3.59
C ALA A 181 -12.98 2.82 5.00
N GLY A 182 -13.35 1.95 5.95
CA GLY A 182 -13.55 2.33 7.35
C GLY A 182 -12.27 2.88 8.01
N VAL A 183 -11.14 2.22 7.81
CA VAL A 183 -9.83 2.65 8.34
C VAL A 183 -9.43 4.01 7.75
N PHE A 184 -9.54 4.19 6.42
CA PHE A 184 -9.24 5.47 5.77
C PHE A 184 -10.13 6.61 6.27
N ALA A 185 -11.43 6.35 6.50
CA ALA A 185 -12.36 7.32 7.05
C ALA A 185 -11.93 7.77 8.46
N VAL A 186 -11.59 6.82 9.34
CA VAL A 186 -11.11 7.13 10.70
C VAL A 186 -9.83 7.96 10.66
N ILE A 187 -8.83 7.54 9.88
CA ILE A 187 -7.56 8.27 9.75
C ILE A 187 -7.80 9.67 9.20
N GLY A 188 -8.64 9.81 8.17
CA GLY A 188 -8.99 11.11 7.59
C GLY A 188 -9.60 12.08 8.60
N VAL A 189 -10.53 11.60 9.43
CA VAL A 189 -11.14 12.39 10.51
C VAL A 189 -10.09 12.80 11.56
N LEU A 190 -9.26 11.86 12.01
CA LEU A 190 -8.22 12.13 13.03
C LEU A 190 -7.21 13.17 12.55
N LEU A 191 -6.81 13.15 11.28
CA LEU A 191 -5.93 14.15 10.67
C LEU A 191 -6.58 15.54 10.61
N ILE A 192 -7.87 15.64 10.25
CA ILE A 192 -8.60 16.92 10.19
C ILE A 192 -8.76 17.53 11.59
N VAL A 193 -9.06 16.71 12.59
CA VAL A 193 -9.22 17.13 13.99
C VAL A 193 -7.87 17.50 14.62
N GLY A 194 -6.75 17.05 14.04
CA GLY A 194 -5.41 17.36 14.53
C GLY A 194 -5.04 16.59 15.80
N THR A 195 -5.59 15.39 15.98
CA THR A 195 -5.29 14.50 17.11
C THR A 195 -4.08 13.61 16.89
N ILE A 196 -3.63 13.49 15.65
CA ILE A 196 -2.42 12.75 15.22
C ILE A 196 -1.58 13.60 14.30
#